data_8d8bac99512b8dc7f4aed0a1dc058bbb
#
_entry.id   8d8bac99512b8dc7f4aed0a1dc058bbb
#
_cell.length_a   1.000
_cell.length_b   1.000
_cell.length_c   1.000
_cell.angle_alpha   90.00
_cell.angle_beta   90.00
_cell.angle_gamma   90.00
#
_symmetry.space_group_name_H-M   'P 1'
#
loop_
_entity.id
_entity.type
_entity.pdbx_description
1 polymer ?
#
loop_
_entity_poly.entity_id
_entity_poly.type
_entity_poly.pdbx_seq_one_letter_code
_entity_poly.pdbx_strand_id
1 'polypeptide(L)'
;MASYFGIHQWFYKNVSELSGGQKQLLNLAAIMAMHPKLLILDEPTSQLDPIAASDFLETVRKINRDIGTTVILTEHRLQDVIPWADKVYVLDQGGLLTQGTPGEIGEFLKEKHHGMFLSMPVPMQIYAEVESDLPCPLTVRDGRNWITQVMQKAQSGRPEKSNTKLQKNIQWFKKINCRTGQKLLCRRQFR
;
A
#
# COMPACT_ATOMS: atom_id res chain seq x y z
N MET A 1 7.04 26.98 -3.02
CA MET A 1 7.66 25.64 -3.20
C MET A 1 8.58 25.24 -2.04
N ALA A 2 9.62 25.99 -1.70
CA ALA A 2 10.58 25.59 -0.67
C ALA A 2 9.93 25.22 0.69
N SER A 3 8.99 26.01 1.19
CA SER A 3 8.26 25.71 2.43
C SER A 3 7.36 24.49 2.29
N TYR A 4 6.75 24.27 1.11
CA TYR A 4 5.89 23.12 0.86
C TYR A 4 6.65 21.78 0.96
N PHE A 5 7.90 21.76 0.47
CA PHE A 5 8.78 20.60 0.52
C PHE A 5 9.65 20.53 1.78
N GLY A 6 9.59 21.55 2.67
CA GLY A 6 10.42 21.62 3.86
C GLY A 6 11.93 21.78 3.60
N ILE A 7 12.30 22.16 2.36
CA ILE A 7 13.72 22.24 1.92
C ILE A 7 14.40 23.54 2.30
N HIS A 8 13.70 24.50 2.91
CA HIS A 8 14.26 25.81 3.29
C HIS A 8 15.48 25.71 4.22
N GLN A 9 15.56 24.66 5.04
CA GLN A 9 16.67 24.41 5.94
C GLN A 9 18.00 24.07 5.20
N TRP A 10 17.91 23.70 3.94
CA TRP A 10 19.05 23.24 3.14
C TRP A 10 19.53 24.25 2.10
N PHE A 11 18.90 25.42 2.00
CA PHE A 11 19.17 26.43 0.98
C PHE A 11 20.65 26.87 0.92
N TYR A 12 21.31 26.86 2.07
CA TYR A 12 22.70 27.30 2.18
C TYR A 12 23.70 26.12 2.29
N LYS A 13 23.21 24.89 2.13
CA LYS A 13 24.08 23.69 2.13
C LYS A 13 24.52 23.35 0.72
N ASN A 14 25.74 22.83 0.60
CA ASN A 14 26.18 22.23 -0.65
C ASN A 14 25.38 20.94 -0.93
N VAL A 15 25.09 20.66 -2.21
CA VAL A 15 24.37 19.44 -2.61
C VAL A 15 25.10 18.18 -2.18
N SER A 16 26.44 18.21 -2.10
CA SER A 16 27.27 17.11 -1.61
C SER A 16 26.97 16.73 -0.15
N GLU A 17 26.54 17.67 0.67
CA GLU A 17 26.25 17.49 2.09
C GLU A 17 24.83 16.91 2.35
N LEU A 18 24.00 16.84 1.31
CA LEU A 18 22.64 16.33 1.40
C LEU A 18 22.62 14.80 1.37
N SER A 19 21.73 14.20 2.17
CA SER A 19 21.45 12.77 2.08
C SER A 19 20.77 12.39 0.75
N GLY A 20 20.73 11.10 0.42
CA GLY A 20 20.06 10.61 -0.79
C GLY A 20 18.60 11.06 -0.87
N GLY A 21 17.85 10.89 0.22
CA GLY A 21 16.45 11.35 0.29
C GLY A 21 16.27 12.85 0.15
N GLN A 22 17.19 13.64 0.75
CA GLN A 22 17.17 15.10 0.60
C GLN A 22 17.46 15.53 -0.83
N LYS A 23 18.38 14.85 -1.52
CA LYS A 23 18.66 15.11 -2.95
C LYS A 23 17.45 14.79 -3.83
N GLN A 24 16.78 13.66 -3.59
CA GLN A 24 15.56 13.29 -4.32
C GLN A 24 14.44 14.29 -4.09
N LEU A 25 14.22 14.72 -2.85
CA LEU A 25 13.22 15.73 -2.52
C LEU A 25 13.53 17.10 -3.14
N LEU A 26 14.82 17.49 -3.19
CA LEU A 26 15.25 18.72 -3.87
C LEU A 26 15.00 18.64 -5.38
N ASN A 27 15.30 17.51 -6.02
CA ASN A 27 15.00 17.29 -7.45
C ASN A 27 13.50 17.38 -7.72
N LEU A 28 12.68 16.74 -6.89
CA LEU A 28 11.22 16.80 -6.99
C LEU A 28 10.73 18.25 -6.85
N ALA A 29 11.25 19.00 -5.88
CA ALA A 29 10.90 20.40 -5.68
C ALA A 29 11.28 21.31 -6.88
N ALA A 30 12.44 21.03 -7.49
CA ALA A 30 12.89 21.76 -8.70
C ALA A 30 11.96 21.50 -9.90
N ILE A 31 11.55 20.24 -10.12
CA ILE A 31 10.59 19.89 -11.17
C ILE A 31 9.23 20.53 -10.88
N MET A 32 8.76 20.47 -9.65
CA MET A 32 7.47 21.04 -9.26
C MET A 32 7.42 22.56 -9.31
N ALA A 33 8.58 23.25 -9.28
CA ALA A 33 8.65 24.70 -9.50
C ALA A 33 8.23 25.11 -10.93
N MET A 34 8.28 24.18 -11.89
CA MET A 34 7.79 24.39 -13.26
C MET A 34 6.27 24.17 -13.41
N HIS A 35 5.57 23.83 -12.35
CA HIS A 35 4.13 23.52 -12.33
C HIS A 35 3.68 22.51 -13.39
N PRO A 36 4.29 21.32 -13.47
CA PRO A 36 3.93 20.32 -14.47
C PRO A 36 2.51 19.79 -14.20
N LYS A 37 1.76 19.52 -15.28
CA LYS A 37 0.45 18.84 -15.20
C LYS A 37 0.60 17.33 -15.03
N LEU A 38 1.72 16.77 -15.51
CA LEU A 38 2.05 15.36 -15.46
C LEU A 38 3.45 15.18 -14.87
N LEU A 39 3.57 14.32 -13.87
CA LEU A 39 4.82 13.92 -13.24
C LEU A 39 5.02 12.42 -13.47
N ILE A 40 6.13 12.05 -14.07
CA ILE A 40 6.51 10.64 -14.27
C ILE A 40 7.71 10.34 -13.41
N LEU A 41 7.59 9.33 -12.57
CA LEU A 41 8.61 8.89 -11.61
C LEU A 41 8.91 7.41 -11.85
N ASP A 42 10.15 7.10 -12.20
CA ASP A 42 10.60 5.74 -12.43
C ASP A 42 11.49 5.28 -11.26
N GLU A 43 10.96 4.34 -10.47
CA GLU A 43 11.57 3.78 -9.26
C GLU A 43 12.25 4.83 -8.34
N PRO A 44 11.55 5.92 -7.98
CA PRO A 44 12.20 7.06 -7.30
C PRO A 44 12.71 6.71 -5.90
N THR A 45 12.26 5.59 -5.30
CA THR A 45 12.66 5.20 -3.95
C THR A 45 13.72 4.10 -3.90
N SER A 46 14.17 3.58 -5.05
CA SER A 46 15.08 2.42 -5.15
C SER A 46 16.42 2.61 -4.40
N GLN A 47 16.91 3.85 -4.29
CA GLN A 47 18.16 4.21 -3.64
C GLN A 47 17.98 4.82 -2.24
N LEU A 48 16.76 4.81 -1.70
CA LEU A 48 16.43 5.43 -0.43
C LEU A 48 16.32 4.39 0.68
N ASP A 49 16.69 4.80 1.90
CA ASP A 49 16.34 4.03 3.09
C ASP A 49 14.80 3.99 3.29
N PRO A 50 14.28 3.04 4.07
CA PRO A 50 12.83 2.87 4.23
C PRO A 50 12.08 4.10 4.73
N ILE A 51 12.69 4.92 5.58
CA ILE A 51 12.06 6.12 6.14
C ILE A 51 12.00 7.20 5.07
N ALA A 52 13.14 7.50 4.44
CA ALA A 52 13.20 8.50 3.36
C ALA A 52 12.30 8.12 2.18
N ALA A 53 12.18 6.83 1.85
CA ALA A 53 11.28 6.34 0.81
C ALA A 53 9.81 6.61 1.15
N SER A 54 9.39 6.32 2.38
CA SER A 54 8.02 6.58 2.84
C SER A 54 7.70 8.07 2.82
N ASP A 55 8.60 8.93 3.31
CA ASP A 55 8.45 10.39 3.32
C ASP A 55 8.38 10.96 1.89
N PHE A 56 9.16 10.42 0.98
CA PHE A 56 9.13 10.80 -0.44
C PHE A 56 7.79 10.45 -1.08
N LEU A 57 7.30 9.22 -0.91
CA LEU A 57 6.01 8.78 -1.45
C LEU A 57 4.83 9.56 -0.88
N GLU A 58 4.85 9.87 0.43
CA GLU A 58 3.81 10.73 1.02
C GLU A 58 3.87 12.17 0.45
N THR A 59 5.06 12.68 0.15
CA THR A 59 5.20 13.97 -0.53
C THR A 59 4.62 13.93 -1.95
N VAL A 60 4.86 12.86 -2.72
CA VAL A 60 4.28 12.66 -4.06
C VAL A 60 2.75 12.58 -3.97
N ARG A 61 2.22 11.83 -3.02
CA ARG A 61 0.78 11.75 -2.75
C ARG A 61 0.19 13.13 -2.43
N LYS A 62 0.87 13.91 -1.60
CA LYS A 62 0.46 15.28 -1.25
C LYS A 62 0.44 16.19 -2.47
N ILE A 63 1.43 16.12 -3.38
CA ILE A 63 1.46 16.85 -4.64
C ILE A 63 0.22 16.52 -5.48
N ASN A 64 -0.08 15.24 -5.67
CA ASN A 64 -1.25 14.83 -6.43
C ASN A 64 -2.55 15.39 -5.83
N ARG A 65 -2.74 15.22 -4.51
CA ARG A 65 -3.95 15.65 -3.81
C ARG A 65 -4.11 17.17 -3.73
N ASP A 66 -3.04 17.90 -3.38
CA ASP A 66 -3.13 19.33 -3.04
C ASP A 66 -2.93 20.23 -4.27
N ILE A 67 -2.13 19.79 -5.24
CA ILE A 67 -1.81 20.56 -6.46
C ILE A 67 -2.61 20.04 -7.66
N GLY A 68 -3.09 18.81 -7.64
CA GLY A 68 -3.83 18.19 -8.74
C GLY A 68 -2.94 17.73 -9.90
N THR A 69 -1.63 17.60 -9.69
CA THR A 69 -0.70 17.04 -10.68
C THR A 69 -0.99 15.57 -10.91
N THR A 70 -1.18 15.15 -12.15
CA THR A 70 -1.27 13.73 -12.49
C THR A 70 0.08 13.05 -12.28
N VAL A 71 0.11 11.92 -11.57
CA VAL A 71 1.35 11.18 -11.27
C VAL A 71 1.29 9.80 -11.92
N ILE A 72 2.33 9.47 -12.68
CA ILE A 72 2.62 8.10 -13.13
C ILE A 72 3.87 7.64 -12.38
N LEU A 73 3.77 6.51 -11.69
CA LEU A 73 4.80 6.03 -10.78
C LEU A 73 5.06 4.55 -11.04
N THR A 74 6.34 4.17 -11.26
CA THR A 74 6.77 2.77 -11.16
C THR A 74 7.40 2.56 -9.78
N GLU A 75 7.05 1.48 -9.10
CA GLU A 75 7.55 1.17 -7.76
C GLU A 75 7.52 -0.33 -7.45
N HIS A 76 8.48 -0.77 -6.64
CA HIS A 76 8.50 -2.13 -6.09
C HIS A 76 7.84 -2.20 -4.70
N ARG A 77 7.70 -1.06 -4.02
CA ARG A 77 7.09 -0.94 -2.69
C ARG A 77 5.57 -0.81 -2.80
N LEU A 78 4.93 -1.84 -3.34
CA LEU A 78 3.49 -1.82 -3.66
C LEU A 78 2.62 -1.55 -2.44
N GLN A 79 3.02 -2.01 -1.25
CA GLN A 79 2.30 -1.76 0.01
C GLN A 79 2.17 -0.28 0.36
N ASP A 80 3.12 0.57 -0.10
CA ASP A 80 3.14 2.00 0.20
C ASP A 80 2.37 2.82 -0.87
N VAL A 81 2.15 2.27 -2.07
CA VAL A 81 1.55 2.97 -3.22
C VAL A 81 0.12 2.51 -3.50
N ILE A 82 -0.14 1.21 -3.53
CA ILE A 82 -1.44 0.61 -3.87
C ILE A 82 -2.61 1.21 -3.08
N PRO A 83 -2.50 1.51 -1.76
CA PRO A 83 -3.62 2.04 -0.99
C PRO A 83 -4.16 3.40 -1.44
N TRP A 84 -3.41 4.16 -2.21
CA TRP A 84 -3.81 5.48 -2.69
C TRP A 84 -3.74 5.66 -4.21
N ALA A 85 -3.40 4.60 -4.95
CA ALA A 85 -3.44 4.62 -6.41
C ALA A 85 -4.89 4.61 -6.92
N ASP A 86 -5.19 5.45 -7.90
CA ASP A 86 -6.49 5.45 -8.57
C ASP A 86 -6.58 4.31 -9.59
N LYS A 87 -5.47 4.04 -10.28
CA LYS A 87 -5.39 3.03 -11.33
C LYS A 87 -4.01 2.36 -11.32
N VAL A 88 -4.01 1.05 -11.54
CA VAL A 88 -2.80 0.23 -11.57
C VAL A 88 -2.68 -0.44 -12.94
N TYR A 89 -1.48 -0.44 -13.49
CA TYR A 89 -1.09 -1.16 -14.70
C TYR A 89 -0.05 -2.20 -14.31
N VAL A 90 -0.31 -3.45 -14.58
CA VAL A 90 0.64 -4.55 -14.32
C VAL A 90 1.33 -4.91 -15.61
N LEU A 91 2.64 -4.75 -15.62
CA LEU A 91 3.50 -5.12 -16.74
C LEU A 91 4.24 -6.40 -16.37
N ASP A 92 4.25 -7.37 -17.27
CA ASP A 92 5.01 -8.61 -17.15
C ASP A 92 5.58 -9.02 -18.49
N GLN A 93 6.82 -9.52 -18.50
CA GLN A 93 7.54 -9.97 -19.71
C GLN A 93 7.48 -8.99 -20.90
N GLY A 94 7.51 -7.68 -20.60
CA GLY A 94 7.47 -6.62 -21.62
C GLY A 94 6.08 -6.32 -22.20
N GLY A 95 5.02 -6.93 -21.67
CA GLY A 95 3.63 -6.69 -22.06
C GLY A 95 2.74 -6.20 -20.94
N LEU A 96 1.60 -5.58 -21.30
CA LEU A 96 0.56 -5.24 -20.35
C LEU A 96 -0.23 -6.51 -19.99
N LEU A 97 -0.07 -6.97 -18.74
CA LEU A 97 -0.78 -8.14 -18.24
C LEU A 97 -2.25 -7.80 -17.88
N THR A 98 -2.44 -6.72 -17.16
CA THR A 98 -3.78 -6.25 -16.74
C THR A 98 -3.72 -4.78 -16.31
N GLN A 99 -4.90 -4.14 -16.23
CA GLN A 99 -5.08 -2.80 -15.69
C GLN A 99 -6.43 -2.68 -14.99
N GLY A 100 -6.50 -1.87 -13.95
CA GLY A 100 -7.75 -1.66 -13.21
C GLY A 100 -7.54 -0.88 -11.92
N THR A 101 -8.54 -0.86 -11.08
CA THR A 101 -8.44 -0.35 -9.72
C THR A 101 -7.56 -1.28 -8.86
N PRO A 102 -6.98 -0.79 -7.76
CA PRO A 102 -6.17 -1.64 -6.87
C PRO A 102 -6.87 -2.93 -6.41
N GLY A 103 -8.18 -2.87 -6.14
CA GLY A 103 -8.97 -4.04 -5.73
C GLY A 103 -9.07 -5.08 -6.85
N GLU A 104 -9.44 -4.66 -8.07
CA GLU A 104 -9.52 -5.54 -9.26
C GLU A 104 -8.19 -6.20 -9.58
N ILE A 105 -7.08 -5.45 -9.44
CA ILE A 105 -5.75 -6.01 -9.63
C ILE A 105 -5.41 -7.05 -8.58
N GLY A 106 -5.77 -6.81 -7.33
CA GLY A 106 -5.57 -7.78 -6.25
C GLY A 106 -6.32 -9.10 -6.52
N GLU A 107 -7.57 -9.02 -6.94
CA GLU A 107 -8.38 -10.18 -7.30
C GLU A 107 -7.79 -10.93 -8.51
N PHE A 108 -7.43 -10.21 -9.56
CA PHE A 108 -6.81 -10.81 -10.76
C PHE A 108 -5.51 -11.54 -10.44
N LEU A 109 -4.59 -10.91 -9.69
CA LEU A 109 -3.30 -11.51 -9.34
C LEU A 109 -3.46 -12.73 -8.41
N LYS A 110 -4.47 -12.70 -7.53
CA LYS A 110 -4.86 -13.86 -6.70
C LYS A 110 -5.32 -15.03 -7.56
N GLU A 111 -6.28 -14.81 -8.47
CA GLU A 111 -6.83 -15.85 -9.35
C GLU A 111 -5.77 -16.48 -10.25
N LYS A 112 -4.84 -15.67 -10.74
CA LYS A 112 -3.72 -16.13 -11.57
C LYS A 112 -2.56 -16.73 -10.79
N HIS A 113 -2.62 -16.75 -9.47
CA HIS A 113 -1.50 -17.16 -8.59
C HIS A 113 -0.18 -16.47 -8.96
N HIS A 114 -0.26 -15.20 -9.35
CA HIS A 114 0.90 -14.45 -9.82
C HIS A 114 1.82 -14.07 -8.65
N GLY A 115 3.15 -14.24 -8.82
CA GLY A 115 4.13 -14.00 -7.75
C GLY A 115 4.11 -12.57 -7.18
N MET A 116 3.73 -11.57 -7.99
CA MET A 116 3.58 -10.18 -7.56
C MET A 116 2.52 -9.99 -6.48
N PHE A 117 1.56 -10.94 -6.34
CA PHE A 117 0.54 -10.88 -5.29
C PHE A 117 1.14 -10.85 -3.88
N LEU A 118 2.29 -11.49 -3.67
CA LEU A 118 3.01 -11.50 -2.39
C LEU A 118 3.58 -10.13 -1.99
N SER A 119 3.69 -9.20 -2.93
CA SER A 119 4.14 -7.82 -2.69
C SER A 119 2.98 -6.85 -2.45
N MET A 120 1.72 -7.31 -2.56
CA MET A 120 0.54 -6.50 -2.30
C MET A 120 0.40 -6.16 -0.81
N PRO A 121 -0.36 -5.11 -0.45
CA PRO A 121 -0.66 -4.78 0.94
C PRO A 121 -1.18 -5.99 1.74
N VAL A 122 -0.71 -6.14 2.98
CA VAL A 122 -1.09 -7.24 3.87
C VAL A 122 -2.60 -7.44 4.01
N PRO A 123 -3.45 -6.39 4.09
CA PRO A 123 -4.91 -6.58 4.11
C PRO A 123 -5.45 -7.32 2.89
N MET A 124 -4.88 -7.08 1.70
CA MET A 124 -5.26 -7.77 0.46
C MET A 124 -4.83 -9.24 0.50
N GLN A 125 -3.64 -9.53 1.03
CA GLN A 125 -3.15 -10.90 1.19
C GLN A 125 -4.05 -11.71 2.14
N ILE A 126 -4.47 -11.09 3.26
CA ILE A 126 -5.39 -11.72 4.21
C ILE A 126 -6.77 -11.97 3.58
N TYR A 127 -7.30 -10.98 2.85
CA TYR A 127 -8.55 -11.09 2.11
C TYR A 127 -8.53 -12.27 1.13
N ALA A 128 -7.41 -12.51 0.49
CA ALA A 128 -7.25 -13.58 -0.48
C ALA A 128 -7.39 -14.98 0.12
N GLU A 129 -7.09 -15.16 1.41
CA GLU A 129 -7.18 -16.45 2.11
C GLU A 129 -8.60 -16.76 2.63
N VAL A 130 -9.52 -15.79 2.55
CA VAL A 130 -10.88 -15.91 3.08
C VAL A 130 -11.89 -15.67 1.97
N GLU A 131 -12.78 -16.60 1.74
CA GLU A 131 -13.92 -16.39 0.83
C GLU A 131 -14.87 -15.35 1.42
N SER A 132 -15.08 -14.24 0.72
CA SER A 132 -15.91 -13.13 1.19
C SER A 132 -16.53 -12.37 0.03
N ASP A 133 -17.81 -12.02 0.14
CA ASP A 133 -18.52 -11.14 -0.81
C ASP A 133 -18.27 -9.64 -0.53
N LEU A 134 -17.44 -9.32 0.47
CA LEU A 134 -17.11 -7.94 0.82
C LEU A 134 -15.97 -7.44 -0.07
N PRO A 135 -15.89 -6.13 -0.36
CA PRO A 135 -14.84 -5.57 -1.20
C PRO A 135 -13.45 -5.78 -0.60
N CYS A 136 -12.46 -5.92 -1.47
CA CYS A 136 -11.07 -6.12 -1.10
C CYS A 136 -10.54 -4.91 -0.29
N PRO A 137 -10.04 -5.12 0.93
CA PRO A 137 -9.49 -4.04 1.76
C PRO A 137 -8.11 -3.63 1.28
N LEU A 138 -7.88 -2.33 1.08
CA LEU A 138 -6.59 -1.80 0.62
C LEU A 138 -5.70 -1.33 1.77
N THR A 139 -6.30 -0.81 2.84
CA THR A 139 -5.59 -0.28 4.00
C THR A 139 -5.75 -1.17 5.23
N VAL A 140 -4.87 -1.00 6.22
CA VAL A 140 -4.99 -1.70 7.52
C VAL A 140 -6.33 -1.36 8.20
N ARG A 141 -6.82 -0.13 8.06
CA ARG A 141 -8.12 0.30 8.59
C ARG A 141 -9.26 -0.47 7.92
N ASP A 142 -9.25 -0.55 6.59
CA ASP A 142 -10.26 -1.28 5.83
C ASP A 142 -10.22 -2.77 6.18
N GLY A 143 -9.01 -3.35 6.32
CA GLY A 143 -8.82 -4.73 6.73
C GLY A 143 -9.42 -5.04 8.11
N ARG A 144 -9.26 -4.14 9.08
CA ARG A 144 -9.90 -4.28 10.40
C ARG A 144 -11.43 -4.25 10.31
N ASN A 145 -11.98 -3.31 9.55
CA ASN A 145 -13.41 -3.21 9.33
C ASN A 145 -13.95 -4.45 8.61
N TRP A 146 -13.24 -4.92 7.59
CA TRP A 146 -13.57 -6.11 6.84
C TRP A 146 -13.60 -7.36 7.73
N ILE A 147 -12.56 -7.59 8.54
CA ILE A 147 -12.51 -8.71 9.51
C ILE A 147 -13.71 -8.65 10.46
N THR A 148 -14.05 -7.47 10.98
CA THR A 148 -15.18 -7.31 11.88
C THR A 148 -16.49 -7.70 11.21
N GLN A 149 -16.72 -7.28 9.96
CA GLN A 149 -17.92 -7.62 9.19
C GLN A 149 -17.99 -9.12 8.86
N VAL A 150 -16.86 -9.73 8.47
CA VAL A 150 -16.78 -11.19 8.22
C VAL A 150 -17.12 -11.97 9.49
N MET A 151 -16.58 -11.56 10.65
CA MET A 151 -16.88 -12.20 11.93
C MET A 151 -18.36 -12.04 12.34
N GLN A 152 -18.96 -10.88 12.12
CA GLN A 152 -20.39 -10.64 12.39
C GLN A 152 -21.28 -11.49 11.49
N LYS A 153 -20.99 -11.56 10.19
CA LYS A 153 -21.71 -12.43 9.25
C LYS A 153 -21.62 -13.91 9.66
N ALA A 154 -20.45 -14.36 10.08
CA ALA A 154 -20.24 -15.72 10.55
C ALA A 154 -21.01 -16.05 11.85
N GLN A 155 -21.26 -15.06 12.70
CA GLN A 155 -22.03 -15.23 13.94
C GLN A 155 -23.55 -15.15 13.71
N SER A 156 -24.02 -14.34 12.74
CA SER A 156 -25.42 -14.18 12.41
C SER A 156 -25.98 -15.28 11.49
N GLY A 157 -25.11 -15.92 10.72
CA GLY A 157 -25.43 -17.04 9.85
C GLY A 157 -25.24 -18.38 10.57
N ARG A 158 -26.19 -18.83 11.42
CA ARG A 158 -26.31 -20.25 11.74
C ARG A 158 -26.98 -20.96 10.56
N PRO A 159 -26.22 -21.80 9.85
CA PRO A 159 -26.71 -23.14 9.61
C PRO A 159 -25.70 -24.19 10.08
N GLU A 160 -26.22 -25.24 10.65
CA GLU A 160 -25.51 -26.48 10.91
C GLU A 160 -24.82 -26.97 9.63
N LYS A 161 -23.54 -27.39 9.76
CA LYS A 161 -22.74 -28.12 8.77
C LYS A 161 -21.92 -27.33 7.73
N SER A 162 -20.98 -26.48 8.19
CA SER A 162 -19.71 -26.29 7.45
C SER A 162 -18.57 -25.67 8.30
N ASN A 163 -18.49 -26.08 9.54
CA ASN A 163 -17.60 -25.49 10.55
C ASN A 163 -16.10 -25.85 10.40
N THR A 164 -15.72 -26.67 9.40
CA THR A 164 -14.36 -27.20 9.29
C THR A 164 -13.39 -26.23 8.58
N LYS A 165 -13.88 -25.43 7.61
CA LYS A 165 -13.02 -24.46 6.88
C LYS A 165 -12.76 -23.19 7.71
N LEU A 166 -13.77 -22.67 8.40
CA LEU A 166 -13.63 -21.47 9.24
C LEU A 166 -12.72 -21.71 10.44
N GLN A 167 -12.80 -22.90 11.07
CA GLN A 167 -11.91 -23.27 12.16
C GLN A 167 -10.45 -23.44 11.70
N LYS A 168 -10.22 -23.97 10.50
CA LYS A 168 -8.87 -24.02 9.89
C LYS A 168 -8.32 -22.63 9.63
N ASN A 169 -9.13 -21.68 9.16
CA ASN A 169 -8.73 -20.30 8.91
C ASN A 169 -8.40 -19.56 10.22
N ILE A 170 -9.18 -19.76 11.29
CA ILE A 170 -8.88 -19.20 12.61
C ILE A 170 -7.58 -19.77 13.20
N GLN A 171 -7.32 -21.05 13.01
CA GLN A 171 -6.05 -21.67 13.42
C GLN A 171 -4.86 -21.15 12.60
N TRP A 172 -5.06 -20.85 11.32
CA TRP A 172 -4.07 -20.28 10.44
C TRP A 172 -3.72 -18.83 10.86
N PHE A 173 -4.72 -17.99 11.20
CA PHE A 173 -4.52 -16.65 11.79
C PHE A 173 -3.69 -16.70 13.08
N LYS A 174 -3.92 -17.69 13.96
CA LYS A 174 -3.10 -17.91 15.16
C LYS A 174 -1.66 -18.28 14.82
N LYS A 175 -1.44 -19.02 13.74
CA LYS A 175 -0.13 -19.48 13.28
C LYS A 175 0.73 -18.38 12.62
N ILE A 176 0.11 -17.42 11.92
CA ILE A 176 0.79 -16.23 11.38
C ILE A 176 1.27 -15.34 12.52
N ASN A 177 0.43 -15.06 13.52
CA ASN A 177 0.80 -14.24 14.68
C ASN A 177 2.01 -14.82 15.45
N CYS A 178 2.25 -16.13 15.39
CA CYS A 178 3.43 -16.74 15.99
C CYS A 178 4.70 -16.62 15.14
N ARG A 179 4.59 -16.45 13.81
CA ARG A 179 5.78 -16.39 12.91
C ARG A 179 6.34 -15.00 12.73
N THR A 180 5.55 -13.95 12.85
CA THR A 180 5.98 -12.56 12.61
C THR A 180 6.51 -11.85 13.84
N GLY A 181 6.50 -12.46 15.04
CA GLY A 181 7.06 -11.89 16.26
C GLY A 181 6.40 -10.58 16.75
N GLN A 182 5.42 -10.05 16.04
CA GLN A 182 4.68 -8.87 16.42
C GLN A 182 3.49 -9.27 17.31
N LYS A 183 3.66 -9.09 18.61
CA LYS A 183 2.58 -9.18 19.59
C LYS A 183 1.58 -8.06 19.35
N LEU A 184 0.51 -8.33 18.63
CA LEU A 184 -0.71 -7.52 18.68
C LEU A 184 -1.35 -7.72 20.06
N LEU A 185 -1.09 -6.79 20.99
CA LEU A 185 -1.76 -6.69 22.27
C LEU A 185 -3.23 -6.35 22.04
N CYS A 186 -4.07 -7.37 21.97
CA CYS A 186 -5.51 -7.22 22.05
C CYS A 186 -5.87 -7.03 23.53
N ARG A 187 -5.87 -5.77 24.01
CA ARG A 187 -6.42 -5.44 25.32
C ARG A 187 -7.94 -5.51 25.24
N ARG A 188 -8.51 -6.57 25.79
CA ARG A 188 -9.92 -6.62 26.17
C ARG A 188 -10.13 -5.57 27.28
N GLN A 189 -10.92 -4.54 27.02
CA GLN A 189 -11.68 -3.88 28.07
C GLN A 189 -13.13 -4.31 27.93
N PHE A 190 -13.53 -5.21 28.83
CA PHE A 190 -14.93 -5.37 29.17
C PHE A 190 -15.31 -4.31 30.22
N ARG A 191 -16.28 -3.48 29.91
CA ARG A 191 -17.34 -3.00 30.79
C ARG A 191 -18.54 -2.66 29.94
#